data_19684083dcc5305fbe173089adc36b0e
#
_entry.id   19684083dcc5305fbe173089adc36b0e
#
_cell.length_a   1.000
_cell.length_b   1.000
_cell.length_c   1.000
_cell.angle_alpha   90.00
_cell.angle_beta   90.00
_cell.angle_gamma   90.00
#
_symmetry.space_group_name_H-M   'P 1'
#
loop_
_entity.id
_entity.type
_entity.pdbx_description
1 polymer ?
#
loop_
_entity_poly.entity_id
_entity_poly.type
_entity_poly.pdbx_seq_one_letter_code
_entity_poly.pdbx_strand_id
1 'polypeptide(L)'
;IVIASAMHNFSITTLLKAYIDQICRVGLTFQYSEAGPEGLLKNKQAVIITSSGMDFNNDHVRAMDFQTPYLQRILNFVGIEKVHHIPVQGLANNELVPTIKQDAKQAVQEVAQSHF
;
A
#
# COMPACT_ATOMS: atom_id res chain seq x y z
N ILE A 1 1.93 11.13 0.11
CA ILE A 1 1.38 10.36 -1.02
C ILE A 1 0.23 9.50 -0.51
N VAL A 2 -0.86 9.42 -1.29
CA VAL A 2 -1.98 8.50 -1.01
C VAL A 2 -2.16 7.59 -2.21
N ILE A 3 -2.15 6.28 -1.98
CA ILE A 3 -2.40 5.26 -3.00
C ILE A 3 -3.60 4.44 -2.54
N ALA A 4 -4.69 4.50 -3.29
CA ALA A 4 -5.88 3.66 -3.07
C ALA A 4 -6.04 2.70 -4.24
N SER A 5 -6.06 1.40 -3.99
CA SER A 5 -6.11 0.39 -5.04
C SER A 5 -6.85 -0.87 -4.60
N ALA A 6 -7.67 -1.39 -5.49
CA ALA A 6 -8.23 -2.72 -5.34
C ALA A 6 -7.18 -3.79 -5.64
N MET A 7 -7.34 -4.96 -5.04
CA MET A 7 -6.54 -6.13 -5.38
C MET A 7 -7.06 -6.77 -6.68
N HIS A 8 -6.14 -7.04 -7.59
CA HIS A 8 -6.39 -7.83 -8.80
C HIS A 8 -5.46 -9.04 -8.81
N ASN A 9 -6.05 -10.23 -8.75
CA ASN A 9 -5.30 -11.49 -8.80
C ASN A 9 -4.13 -11.48 -7.78
N PHE A 10 -4.46 -11.17 -6.53
CA PHE A 10 -3.55 -11.16 -5.37
C PHE A 10 -2.51 -10.03 -5.37
N SER A 11 -2.53 -9.11 -6.31
CA SER A 11 -1.55 -8.03 -6.41
C SER A 11 -2.21 -6.70 -6.76
N ILE A 12 -1.40 -5.73 -7.16
CA ILE A 12 -1.86 -4.42 -7.62
C ILE A 12 -2.43 -4.48 -9.03
N THR A 13 -3.16 -3.44 -9.42
CA THR A 13 -3.70 -3.31 -10.78
C THR A 13 -2.58 -3.05 -11.80
N THR A 14 -2.81 -3.40 -13.05
CA THR A 14 -1.89 -3.12 -14.17
C THR A 14 -1.56 -1.64 -14.29
N LEU A 15 -2.57 -0.75 -14.13
CA LEU A 15 -2.36 0.69 -14.20
C LEU A 15 -1.45 1.20 -13.08
N LEU A 16 -1.66 0.72 -11.86
CA LEU A 16 -0.79 1.10 -10.74
C LEU A 16 0.63 0.59 -10.94
N LYS A 17 0.79 -0.63 -11.44
CA LYS A 17 2.12 -1.18 -11.76
C LYS A 17 2.83 -0.35 -12.83
N ALA A 18 2.13 0.04 -13.87
CA ALA A 18 2.68 0.91 -14.92
C ALA A 18 3.13 2.26 -14.36
N TYR A 19 2.31 2.88 -13.50
CA TYR A 19 2.68 4.12 -12.82
C TYR A 19 3.96 3.95 -11.98
N ILE A 20 4.02 2.90 -11.15
CA ILE A 20 5.19 2.62 -10.31
C ILE A 20 6.44 2.41 -11.18
N ASP A 21 6.32 1.65 -12.25
CA ASP A 21 7.45 1.40 -13.17
C ASP A 21 7.95 2.68 -13.86
N GLN A 22 7.08 3.68 -14.04
CA GLN A 22 7.47 4.98 -14.58
C GLN A 22 8.13 5.89 -13.56
N ILE A 23 7.76 5.84 -12.29
CA ILE A 23 8.31 6.73 -11.25
C ILE A 23 9.59 6.18 -10.62
N CYS A 24 9.83 4.88 -10.69
CA CYS A 24 11.08 4.27 -10.18
C CYS A 24 12.20 4.47 -11.19
N ARG A 25 12.92 5.59 -11.08
CA ARG A 25 13.95 6.01 -12.03
C ARG A 25 15.28 6.26 -11.32
N VAL A 26 16.34 5.66 -11.87
CA VAL A 26 17.70 5.86 -11.35
C VAL A 26 18.08 7.34 -11.43
N GLY A 27 18.60 7.87 -10.33
CA GLY A 27 18.98 9.27 -10.22
C GLY A 27 17.85 10.23 -9.89
N LEU A 28 16.59 9.78 -9.89
CA LEU A 28 15.41 10.60 -9.55
C LEU A 28 14.73 10.14 -8.27
N THR A 29 14.35 8.87 -8.17
CA THR A 29 13.66 8.32 -7.00
C THR A 29 14.52 7.34 -6.21
N PHE A 30 15.53 6.78 -6.82
CA PHE A 30 16.53 5.95 -6.16
C PHE A 30 17.87 6.03 -6.91
N GLN A 31 18.92 5.56 -6.26
CA GLN A 31 20.27 5.43 -6.87
C GLN A 31 20.98 4.22 -6.30
N TYR A 32 22.06 3.82 -6.95
CA TYR A 32 22.94 2.78 -6.45
C TYR A 32 24.14 3.39 -5.72
N SER A 33 24.49 2.83 -4.58
CA SER A 33 25.67 3.15 -3.79
C SER A 33 26.50 1.89 -3.54
N GLU A 34 27.65 2.02 -2.91
CA GLU A 34 28.46 0.86 -2.48
C GLU A 34 27.70 -0.05 -1.51
N ALA A 35 26.80 0.53 -0.72
CA ALA A 35 25.93 -0.22 0.22
C ALA A 35 24.68 -0.83 -0.45
N GLY A 36 24.49 -0.64 -1.77
CA GLY A 36 23.33 -1.11 -2.52
C GLY A 36 22.39 0.02 -2.94
N PRO A 37 21.12 -0.29 -3.26
CA PRO A 37 20.15 0.71 -3.65
C PRO A 37 19.84 1.67 -2.49
N GLU A 38 19.69 2.96 -2.82
CA GLU A 38 19.32 4.01 -1.89
C GLU A 38 18.13 4.80 -2.43
N GLY A 39 17.06 4.91 -1.65
CA GLY A 39 15.91 5.73 -2.00
C GLY A 39 16.20 7.22 -1.81
N LEU A 40 15.73 8.04 -2.75
CA LEU A 40 16.00 9.48 -2.77
C LEU A 40 14.84 10.32 -2.24
N LEU A 41 13.63 9.76 -2.09
CA LEU A 41 12.47 10.48 -1.62
C LEU A 41 12.46 10.56 -0.10
N LYS A 42 13.26 11.48 0.44
CA LYS A 42 13.38 11.67 1.89
C LYS A 42 12.27 12.58 2.45
N ASN A 43 11.99 12.43 3.76
CA ASN A 43 11.02 13.26 4.48
C ASN A 43 9.61 13.21 3.86
N LYS A 44 9.24 12.08 3.31
CA LYS A 44 7.92 11.80 2.76
C LYS A 44 7.23 10.71 3.58
N GLN A 45 5.91 10.72 3.55
CA GLN A 45 5.11 9.63 4.09
C GLN A 45 4.04 9.23 3.08
N ALA A 46 3.56 8.01 3.20
CA ALA A 46 2.53 7.48 2.34
C ALA A 46 1.39 6.85 3.15
N VAL A 47 0.20 6.91 2.59
CA VAL A 47 -0.96 6.13 3.02
C VAL A 47 -1.32 5.20 1.88
N ILE A 48 -1.39 3.91 2.16
CA ILE A 48 -1.90 2.92 1.21
C ILE A 48 -3.25 2.40 1.70
N ILE A 49 -4.25 2.48 0.84
CA ILE A 49 -5.60 1.98 1.09
C ILE A 49 -5.82 0.83 0.12
N THR A 50 -5.95 -0.39 0.63
CA THR A 50 -6.08 -1.59 -0.21
C THR A 50 -7.44 -2.22 0.01
N SER A 51 -8.11 -2.62 -1.07
CA SER A 51 -9.38 -3.34 -0.96
C SER A 51 -9.29 -4.73 -1.60
N SER A 52 -9.97 -5.69 -0.98
CA SER A 52 -10.01 -7.07 -1.45
C SER A 52 -11.30 -7.78 -1.01
N GLY A 53 -11.71 -8.76 -1.80
CA GLY A 53 -12.81 -9.66 -1.42
C GLY A 53 -12.43 -10.57 -0.25
N MET A 54 -11.20 -11.10 -0.25
CA MET A 54 -10.66 -11.92 0.83
C MET A 54 -10.22 -11.09 2.01
N ASP A 55 -10.26 -11.70 3.19
CA ASP A 55 -9.66 -11.16 4.41
C ASP A 55 -8.31 -11.83 4.64
N PHE A 56 -7.22 -11.06 4.56
CA PHE A 56 -5.84 -11.54 4.72
C PHE A 56 -5.34 -11.51 6.17
N ASN A 57 -6.18 -11.20 7.14
CA ASN A 57 -5.82 -11.29 8.57
C ASN A 57 -5.65 -12.74 9.05
N ASN A 58 -6.18 -13.70 8.31
CA ASN A 58 -6.00 -15.12 8.60
C ASN A 58 -4.63 -15.59 8.10
N ASP A 59 -3.87 -16.24 8.97
CA ASP A 59 -2.51 -16.72 8.68
C ASP A 59 -2.45 -17.68 7.48
N HIS A 60 -3.52 -18.48 7.25
CA HIS A 60 -3.57 -19.42 6.12
C HIS A 60 -3.58 -18.74 4.76
N VAL A 61 -4.08 -17.51 4.67
CA VAL A 61 -4.19 -16.78 3.40
C VAL A 61 -3.27 -15.56 3.33
N ARG A 62 -2.66 -15.17 4.44
CA ARG A 62 -1.78 -13.99 4.50
C ARG A 62 -0.65 -14.03 3.47
N ALA A 63 -0.07 -15.21 3.26
CA ALA A 63 1.00 -15.39 2.29
C ALA A 63 0.57 -15.20 0.84
N MET A 64 -0.74 -15.15 0.58
CA MET A 64 -1.31 -14.90 -0.75
C MET A 64 -1.47 -13.40 -1.05
N ASP A 65 -1.24 -12.53 -0.08
CA ASP A 65 -1.26 -11.08 -0.31
C ASP A 65 0.05 -10.62 -0.92
N PHE A 66 0.03 -10.29 -2.19
CA PHE A 66 1.12 -9.69 -2.95
C PHE A 66 0.86 -8.20 -3.26
N GLN A 67 -0.21 -7.63 -2.73
CA GLN A 67 -0.55 -6.23 -2.90
C GLN A 67 0.12 -5.36 -1.83
N THR A 68 -0.21 -5.59 -0.57
CA THR A 68 0.29 -4.78 0.55
C THR A 68 1.81 -4.90 0.71
N PRO A 69 2.40 -6.10 0.77
CA PRO A 69 3.85 -6.22 0.90
C PRO A 69 4.61 -5.60 -0.28
N TYR A 70 4.06 -5.72 -1.50
CA TYR A 70 4.67 -5.10 -2.67
C TYR A 70 4.67 -3.57 -2.58
N LEU A 71 3.52 -2.96 -2.24
CA LEU A 71 3.43 -1.50 -2.12
C LEU A 71 4.35 -0.96 -1.02
N GLN A 72 4.41 -1.63 0.12
CA GLN A 72 5.33 -1.25 1.19
C GLN A 72 6.78 -1.35 0.74
N ARG A 73 7.14 -2.43 0.05
CA ARG A 73 8.50 -2.65 -0.45
C ARG A 73 8.92 -1.57 -1.44
N ILE A 74 8.06 -1.25 -2.42
CA ILE A 74 8.43 -0.27 -3.44
C ILE A 74 8.50 1.16 -2.90
N LEU A 75 7.63 1.51 -1.96
CA LEU A 75 7.69 2.82 -1.30
C LEU A 75 8.96 2.95 -0.45
N ASN A 76 9.31 1.93 0.31
CA ASN A 76 10.58 1.92 1.07
C ASN A 76 11.80 1.98 0.14
N PHE A 77 11.74 1.26 -0.97
CA PHE A 77 12.82 1.24 -1.97
C PHE A 77 13.13 2.65 -2.51
N VAL A 78 12.11 3.46 -2.75
CA VAL A 78 12.31 4.84 -3.22
C VAL A 78 12.56 5.85 -2.09
N GLY A 79 12.59 5.40 -0.82
CA GLY A 79 12.97 6.23 0.32
C GLY A 79 11.82 6.68 1.22
N ILE A 80 10.58 6.25 0.96
CA ILE A 80 9.43 6.55 1.81
C ILE A 80 9.30 5.45 2.87
N GLU A 81 9.87 5.69 4.04
CA GLU A 81 9.90 4.70 5.12
C GLU A 81 8.62 4.68 5.94
N LYS A 82 7.97 5.84 6.09
CA LYS A 82 6.76 5.98 6.88
C LYS A 82 5.53 5.71 6.02
N VAL A 83 5.02 4.48 6.10
CA VAL A 83 3.87 4.01 5.32
C VAL A 83 2.74 3.59 6.25
N HIS A 84 1.58 4.22 6.12
CA HIS A 84 0.37 3.86 6.84
C HIS A 84 -0.50 3.00 5.95
N HIS A 85 -0.92 1.84 6.45
CA HIS A 85 -1.78 0.92 5.72
C HIS A 85 -3.20 0.91 6.29
N ILE A 86 -4.18 1.11 5.42
CA ILE A 86 -5.60 1.03 5.73
C ILE A 86 -6.19 -0.10 4.90
N PRO A 87 -6.40 -1.29 5.48
CA PRO A 87 -7.02 -2.41 4.78
C PRO A 87 -8.54 -2.26 4.73
N VAL A 88 -9.12 -2.60 3.58
CA VAL A 88 -10.56 -2.70 3.35
C VAL A 88 -10.82 -4.10 2.81
N GLN A 89 -10.70 -5.10 3.66
CA GLN A 89 -10.67 -6.52 3.31
C GLN A 89 -11.97 -7.23 3.71
N GLY A 90 -12.23 -8.38 3.07
CA GLY A 90 -13.41 -9.19 3.37
C GLY A 90 -14.68 -8.71 2.67
N LEU A 91 -14.56 -7.93 1.61
CA LEU A 91 -15.71 -7.33 0.89
C LEU A 91 -16.56 -8.36 0.13
N ALA A 92 -16.09 -9.59 -0.03
CA ALA A 92 -16.91 -10.67 -0.58
C ALA A 92 -18.06 -11.10 0.35
N ASN A 93 -17.96 -10.80 1.64
CA ASN A 93 -19.05 -11.01 2.59
C ASN A 93 -19.93 -9.76 2.66
N ASN A 94 -21.06 -9.78 1.95
CA ASN A 94 -21.98 -8.64 1.84
C ASN A 94 -22.51 -8.15 3.19
N GLU A 95 -22.69 -9.03 4.18
CA GLU A 95 -23.21 -8.69 5.50
C GLU A 95 -22.21 -7.80 6.28
N LEU A 96 -20.92 -7.97 6.04
CA LEU A 96 -19.87 -7.22 6.73
C LEU A 96 -19.48 -5.92 6.03
N VAL A 97 -19.87 -5.71 4.79
CA VAL A 97 -19.47 -4.54 4.00
C VAL A 97 -19.73 -3.19 4.71
N PRO A 98 -20.92 -2.95 5.31
CA PRO A 98 -21.17 -1.68 6.02
C PRO A 98 -20.19 -1.43 7.17
N THR A 99 -19.90 -2.46 7.96
CA THR A 99 -18.94 -2.37 9.07
C THR A 99 -17.52 -2.14 8.58
N ILE A 100 -17.10 -2.89 7.57
CA ILE A 100 -15.76 -2.76 6.95
C ILE A 100 -15.56 -1.33 6.43
N LYS A 101 -16.55 -0.77 5.75
CA LYS A 101 -16.47 0.61 5.24
C LYS A 101 -16.41 1.64 6.35
N GLN A 102 -17.18 1.44 7.43
CA GLN A 102 -17.18 2.36 8.57
C GLN A 102 -15.82 2.34 9.28
N ASP A 103 -15.25 1.17 9.51
CA ASP A 103 -13.95 0.99 10.14
C ASP A 103 -12.85 1.65 9.29
N ALA A 104 -12.92 1.48 7.97
CA ALA A 104 -11.97 2.12 7.04
C ALA A 104 -12.06 3.65 7.09
N LYS A 105 -13.27 4.22 7.13
CA LYS A 105 -13.46 5.66 7.27
C LYS A 105 -12.89 6.20 8.57
N GLN A 106 -13.09 5.49 9.67
CA GLN A 106 -12.53 5.86 10.95
C GLN A 106 -10.99 5.82 10.91
N ALA A 107 -10.41 4.77 10.33
CA ALA A 107 -8.97 4.65 10.19
C ALA A 107 -8.37 5.79 9.34
N VAL A 108 -9.04 6.18 8.26
CA VAL A 108 -8.64 7.35 7.45
C VAL A 108 -8.62 8.62 8.29
N GLN A 109 -9.67 8.85 9.09
CA GLN A 109 -9.74 10.04 9.95
C GLN A 109 -8.63 10.06 11.00
N GLU A 110 -8.36 8.93 11.63
CA GLU A 110 -7.29 8.80 12.62
C GLU A 110 -5.91 9.08 12.02
N VAL A 111 -5.63 8.52 10.84
CA VAL A 111 -4.37 8.79 10.12
C VAL A 111 -4.26 10.26 9.74
N ALA A 112 -5.33 10.86 9.21
CA ALA A 112 -5.33 12.25 8.81
C ALA A 112 -5.08 13.21 9.99
N GLN A 113 -5.67 12.93 11.15
CA GLN A 113 -5.52 13.77 12.34
C GLN A 113 -4.17 13.59 13.04
N SER A 114 -3.60 12.40 13.00
CA SER A 114 -2.38 12.06 13.76
C SER A 114 -1.09 12.26 12.97
N HIS A 115 -1.14 12.23 11.64
CA HIS A 115 0.05 12.16 10.78
C HIS A 115 0.10 13.21 9.68
N PHE A 116 -0.97 13.97 9.51
CA PHE A 116 -1.03 15.02 8.47
C PHE A 116 -1.54 16.38 8.99
#